data_f1f56153cbbff81488b47417476aebb5
#
_entry.id   f1f56153cbbff81488b47417476aebb5
#
_cell.length_a   1.000
_cell.length_b   1.000
_cell.length_c   1.000
_cell.angle_alpha   90.00
_cell.angle_beta   90.00
_cell.angle_gamma   90.00
#
_symmetry.space_group_name_H-M   'P 1'
#
loop_
_entity.id
_entity.type
_entity.pdbx_description
1 polymer ?
#
loop_
_entity_poly.entity_id
_entity_poly.type
_entity_poly.pdbx_seq_one_letter_code
_entity_poly.pdbx_strand_id
1 'polypeptide(L)'
;MKISYKAALLSALVFPGVGQFYLKRHWRGLFIMLFCFAGLGYIIWSATVAALSVLDDTVVKLQSGTDSLKELSNIVGSKMSTTDPYNDAVFYLIVCFWIFAVIDAYIIGKEKESRDEETSPL
;
A
#
# COMPACT_ATOMS: atom_id res chain seq x y z
N MET A 1 -16.88 22.30 -5.03
CA MET A 1 -16.65 20.91 -4.58
C MET A 1 -16.62 20.90 -3.07
N LYS A 2 -17.41 20.07 -2.43
CA LYS A 2 -17.49 20.01 -0.98
C LYS A 2 -16.19 19.52 -0.36
N ILE A 3 -15.84 20.00 0.83
CA ILE A 3 -14.57 19.70 1.52
C ILE A 3 -14.44 18.19 1.77
N SER A 4 -15.56 17.53 2.08
CA SER A 4 -15.63 16.08 2.29
C SER A 4 -15.18 15.27 1.06
N TYR A 5 -15.60 15.67 -0.15
CA TYR A 5 -15.18 15.00 -1.38
C TYR A 5 -13.71 15.24 -1.72
N LYS A 6 -13.19 16.46 -1.46
CA LYS A 6 -11.76 16.75 -1.67
C LYS A 6 -10.89 15.92 -0.75
N ALA A 7 -11.23 15.81 0.51
CA ALA A 7 -10.48 15.01 1.48
C ALA A 7 -10.50 13.51 1.13
N ALA A 8 -11.67 12.98 0.75
CA ALA A 8 -11.80 11.59 0.32
C ALA A 8 -11.02 11.31 -0.98
N LEU A 9 -11.08 12.22 -1.95
CA LEU A 9 -10.35 12.10 -3.22
C LEU A 9 -8.84 12.18 -3.03
N LEU A 10 -8.35 13.07 -2.16
CA LEU A 10 -6.93 13.14 -1.81
C LEU A 10 -6.45 11.85 -1.13
N SER A 11 -7.28 11.28 -0.24
CA SER A 11 -6.95 10.04 0.44
C SER A 11 -6.97 8.82 -0.49
N ALA A 12 -7.86 8.83 -1.49
CA ALA A 12 -8.00 7.74 -2.44
C ALA A 12 -6.94 7.75 -3.56
N LEU A 13 -6.62 8.95 -4.10
CA LEU A 13 -5.80 9.12 -5.31
C LEU A 13 -4.33 9.40 -5.01
N VAL A 14 -4.01 10.14 -3.94
CA VAL A 14 -2.63 10.56 -3.69
C VAL A 14 -1.94 9.58 -2.75
N PHE A 15 -2.49 9.42 -1.55
CA PHE A 15 -1.95 8.49 -0.55
C PHE A 15 -2.94 8.30 0.60
N PRO A 16 -3.11 7.08 1.14
CA PRO A 16 -3.94 6.86 2.31
C PRO A 16 -3.42 7.66 3.50
N GLY A 17 -4.27 8.52 4.08
CA GLY A 17 -3.91 9.41 5.19
C GLY A 17 -3.69 10.89 4.82
N VAL A 18 -3.43 11.24 3.56
CA VAL A 18 -3.25 12.66 3.14
C VAL A 18 -4.52 13.48 3.33
N GLY A 19 -5.69 12.88 3.09
CA GLY A 19 -6.98 13.53 3.35
C GLY A 19 -7.17 13.95 4.82
N GLN A 20 -6.64 13.18 5.75
CA GLN A 20 -6.69 13.50 7.18
C GLN A 20 -5.70 14.62 7.56
N PHE A 21 -4.55 14.72 6.86
CA PHE A 21 -3.65 15.87 6.97
C PHE A 21 -4.33 17.16 6.53
N TYR A 22 -5.08 17.14 5.46
CA TYR A 22 -5.85 18.29 4.98
C TYR A 22 -6.89 18.76 6.01
N LEU A 23 -7.47 17.82 6.80
CA LEU A 23 -8.45 18.10 7.85
C LEU A 23 -7.83 18.51 9.19
N LYS A 24 -6.51 18.74 9.26
CA LYS A 24 -5.74 19.13 10.47
C LYS A 24 -5.79 18.09 11.62
N ARG A 25 -6.19 16.85 11.36
CA ARG A 25 -6.11 15.73 12.32
C ARG A 25 -4.83 14.90 12.09
N HIS A 26 -3.69 15.51 12.36
CA HIS A 26 -2.37 15.01 12.01
C HIS A 26 -2.02 13.65 12.63
N TRP A 27 -2.41 13.38 13.86
CA TRP A 27 -2.07 12.14 14.55
C TRP A 27 -2.66 10.88 13.89
N ARG A 28 -3.95 10.92 13.52
CA ARG A 28 -4.60 9.78 12.86
C ARG A 28 -4.05 9.55 11.45
N GLY A 29 -3.88 10.61 10.68
CA GLY A 29 -3.28 10.54 9.35
C GLY A 29 -1.85 10.00 9.37
N LEU A 30 -1.06 10.40 10.38
CA LEU A 30 0.31 9.93 10.57
C LEU A 30 0.37 8.43 10.87
N PHE A 31 -0.50 7.92 11.75
CA PHE A 31 -0.56 6.48 12.05
C PHE A 31 -0.92 5.63 10.82
N ILE A 32 -1.92 6.05 10.05
CA ILE A 32 -2.33 5.34 8.83
C ILE A 32 -1.21 5.37 7.79
N MET A 33 -0.57 6.53 7.60
CA MET A 33 0.54 6.69 6.68
C MET A 33 1.73 5.81 7.10
N LEU A 34 2.11 5.82 8.37
CA LEU A 34 3.20 5.01 8.89
C LEU A 34 2.93 3.50 8.71
N PHE A 35 1.70 3.07 8.98
CA PHE A 35 1.30 1.67 8.80
C PHE A 35 1.35 1.25 7.32
N CYS A 36 0.88 2.09 6.40
CA CYS A 36 0.96 1.82 4.97
C CYS A 36 2.41 1.78 4.49
N PHE A 37 3.27 2.69 4.96
CA PHE A 37 4.70 2.67 4.62
C PHE A 37 5.41 1.42 5.16
N ALA A 38 5.10 1.00 6.39
CA ALA A 38 5.66 -0.22 6.96
C ALA A 38 5.24 -1.47 6.18
N GLY A 39 3.96 -1.57 5.81
CA GLY A 39 3.46 -2.67 5.01
C GLY A 39 4.05 -2.69 3.60
N LEU A 40 4.15 -1.54 2.94
CA LEU A 40 4.77 -1.42 1.62
C LEU A 40 6.27 -1.76 1.68
N GLY A 41 6.97 -1.27 2.70
CA GLY A 41 8.38 -1.58 2.95
C GLY A 41 8.60 -3.09 3.16
N TYR A 42 7.71 -3.75 3.88
CA TYR A 42 7.75 -5.20 4.05
C TYR A 42 7.59 -5.95 2.71
N ILE A 43 6.63 -5.55 1.88
CA ILE A 43 6.40 -6.17 0.55
C ILE A 43 7.63 -5.96 -0.34
N ILE A 44 8.19 -4.75 -0.39
CA ILE A 44 9.39 -4.45 -1.17
C ILE A 44 10.58 -5.28 -0.67
N TRP A 45 10.76 -5.38 0.64
CA TRP A 45 11.83 -6.20 1.24
C TRP A 45 11.66 -7.67 0.86
N SER A 46 10.47 -8.23 1.02
CA SER A 46 10.15 -9.62 0.66
C SER A 46 10.41 -9.90 -0.84
N ALA A 47 9.95 -9.00 -1.72
CA ALA A 47 10.18 -9.10 -3.15
C ALA A 47 11.68 -9.03 -3.51
N THR A 48 12.44 -8.17 -2.83
CA THR A 48 13.89 -8.03 -3.04
C THR A 48 14.61 -9.30 -2.63
N VAL A 49 14.31 -9.87 -1.47
CA VAL A 49 14.91 -11.13 -1.01
C VAL A 49 14.58 -12.28 -1.96
N ALA A 50 13.34 -12.36 -2.43
CA ALA A 50 12.94 -13.36 -3.43
C ALA A 50 13.71 -13.19 -4.75
N ALA A 51 13.87 -11.96 -5.24
CA ALA A 51 14.64 -11.67 -6.46
C ALA A 51 16.12 -12.05 -6.31
N LEU A 52 16.74 -11.74 -5.18
CA LEU A 52 18.11 -12.10 -4.88
C LEU A 52 18.30 -13.62 -4.82
N SER A 53 17.38 -14.36 -4.24
CA SER A 53 17.46 -15.82 -4.20
C SER A 53 17.37 -16.46 -5.59
N VAL A 54 16.57 -15.89 -6.50
CA VAL A 54 16.50 -16.33 -7.90
C VAL A 54 17.82 -16.07 -8.63
N LEU A 55 18.44 -14.92 -8.37
CA LEU A 55 19.74 -14.60 -8.97
C LEU A 55 20.84 -15.56 -8.52
N ASP A 56 20.89 -15.88 -7.22
CA ASP A 56 21.88 -16.77 -6.64
C ASP A 56 21.75 -18.20 -7.22
N ASP A 57 20.54 -18.74 -7.25
CA ASP A 57 20.26 -20.04 -7.87
C ASP A 57 20.61 -20.06 -9.38
N THR A 58 20.40 -18.94 -10.07
CA THR A 58 20.70 -18.81 -11.49
C THR A 58 22.22 -18.80 -11.74
N VAL A 59 22.97 -18.05 -10.95
CA VAL A 59 24.44 -17.97 -11.06
C VAL A 59 25.07 -19.32 -10.78
N VAL A 60 24.65 -20.04 -9.75
CA VAL A 60 25.15 -21.38 -9.42
C VAL A 60 24.88 -22.36 -10.56
N LYS A 61 23.72 -22.32 -11.18
CA LYS A 61 23.37 -23.20 -12.31
C LYS A 61 24.11 -22.88 -13.59
N LEU A 62 24.35 -21.61 -13.89
CA LEU A 62 25.17 -21.19 -15.01
C LEU A 62 26.63 -21.66 -14.86
N GLN A 63 27.19 -21.65 -13.66
CA GLN A 63 28.51 -22.16 -13.35
C GLN A 63 28.59 -23.68 -13.47
N SER A 64 27.52 -24.41 -13.26
CA SER A 64 27.46 -25.87 -13.41
C SER A 64 27.24 -26.34 -14.86
N GLY A 65 27.16 -25.44 -15.85
CA GLY A 65 27.08 -25.77 -17.27
C GLY A 65 25.72 -26.29 -17.74
N THR A 66 24.66 -26.03 -17.03
CA THR A 66 23.31 -26.44 -17.42
C THR A 66 22.69 -25.37 -18.33
N ASP A 67 22.87 -25.56 -19.65
CA ASP A 67 22.47 -24.63 -20.72
C ASP A 67 20.95 -24.62 -21.01
N SER A 68 20.08 -24.81 -20.04
CA SER A 68 18.66 -24.88 -20.31
C SER A 68 17.90 -23.60 -19.93
N LEU A 69 17.73 -22.70 -20.88
CA LEU A 69 16.83 -21.55 -20.80
C LEU A 69 15.42 -21.93 -20.30
N LYS A 70 14.96 -23.15 -20.63
CA LYS A 70 13.71 -23.71 -20.12
C LYS A 70 13.72 -23.94 -18.61
N GLU A 71 14.84 -24.39 -18.07
CA GLU A 71 14.97 -24.64 -16.63
C GLU A 71 15.04 -23.33 -15.85
N LEU A 72 15.70 -22.30 -16.38
CA LEU A 72 15.68 -20.94 -15.86
C LEU A 72 14.26 -20.36 -15.84
N SER A 73 13.50 -20.50 -16.92
CA SER A 73 12.12 -19.97 -16.97
C SER A 73 11.21 -20.70 -15.98
N ASN A 74 11.40 -21.99 -15.76
CA ASN A 74 10.66 -22.77 -14.77
C ASN A 74 10.98 -22.35 -13.34
N ILE A 75 12.24 -22.06 -13.03
CA ILE A 75 12.66 -21.60 -11.69
C ILE A 75 12.09 -20.21 -11.39
N VAL A 76 12.22 -19.29 -12.34
CA VAL A 76 11.66 -17.94 -12.22
C VAL A 76 10.14 -18.03 -12.09
N GLY A 77 9.48 -18.83 -12.92
CA GLY A 77 8.03 -19.04 -12.88
C GLY A 77 7.56 -19.67 -11.57
N SER A 78 8.24 -20.70 -11.06
CA SER A 78 7.86 -21.35 -9.80
C SER A 78 8.09 -20.43 -8.59
N LYS A 79 9.17 -19.67 -8.55
CA LYS A 79 9.46 -18.74 -7.45
C LYS A 79 8.59 -17.48 -7.49
N MET A 80 8.20 -17.00 -8.68
CA MET A 80 7.23 -15.93 -8.81
C MET A 80 5.79 -16.37 -8.53
N SER A 81 5.47 -17.66 -8.76
CA SER A 81 4.15 -18.23 -8.45
C SER A 81 3.97 -18.62 -6.99
N THR A 82 5.05 -18.81 -6.23
CA THR A 82 4.97 -18.99 -4.78
C THR A 82 4.79 -17.62 -4.14
N THR A 83 3.60 -17.08 -4.26
CA THR A 83 3.17 -15.94 -3.46
C THR A 83 3.07 -16.45 -2.04
N ASP A 84 3.98 -16.00 -1.17
CA ASP A 84 3.90 -16.33 0.24
C ASP A 84 2.54 -15.88 0.78
N PRO A 85 1.77 -16.76 1.46
CA PRO A 85 0.45 -16.41 1.98
C PRO A 85 0.49 -15.19 2.92
N TYR A 86 1.65 -14.90 3.49
CA TYR A 86 1.89 -13.69 4.29
C TYR A 86 1.87 -12.41 3.43
N ASN A 87 2.41 -12.45 2.22
CA ASN A 87 2.41 -11.28 1.32
C ASN A 87 0.98 -10.95 0.88
N ASP A 88 0.16 -11.95 0.59
CA ASP A 88 -1.24 -11.77 0.26
C ASP A 88 -2.02 -11.19 1.46
N ALA A 89 -1.80 -11.73 2.65
CA ALA A 89 -2.44 -11.22 3.86
C ALA A 89 -2.06 -9.75 4.13
N VAL A 90 -0.79 -9.40 3.98
CA VAL A 90 -0.31 -8.01 4.15
C VAL A 90 -0.93 -7.10 3.08
N PHE A 91 -1.00 -7.56 1.83
CA PHE A 91 -1.63 -6.80 0.75
C PHE A 91 -3.11 -6.52 1.04
N TYR A 92 -3.89 -7.55 1.42
CA TYR A 92 -5.30 -7.37 1.80
C TYR A 92 -5.46 -6.44 3.00
N LEU A 93 -4.57 -6.52 3.97
CA LEU A 93 -4.55 -5.64 5.14
C LEU A 93 -4.33 -4.17 4.73
N ILE A 94 -3.39 -3.91 3.84
CA ILE A 94 -3.14 -2.56 3.30
C ILE A 94 -4.37 -2.04 2.56
N VAL A 95 -5.01 -2.86 1.73
CA VAL A 95 -6.23 -2.48 0.98
C VAL A 95 -7.37 -2.17 1.94
N CYS A 96 -7.59 -2.99 2.99
CA CYS A 96 -8.60 -2.73 4.01
C CYS A 96 -8.33 -1.41 4.76
N PHE A 97 -7.09 -1.16 5.16
CA PHE A 97 -6.71 0.10 5.79
C PHE A 97 -6.89 1.30 4.87
N TRP A 98 -6.60 1.12 3.58
CA TRP A 98 -6.81 2.16 2.58
C TRP A 98 -8.28 2.54 2.44
N ILE A 99 -9.17 1.54 2.30
CA ILE A 99 -10.61 1.76 2.25
C ILE A 99 -11.08 2.45 3.53
N PHE A 100 -10.62 1.99 4.70
CA PHE A 100 -10.95 2.60 5.98
C PHE A 100 -10.50 4.07 6.05
N ALA A 101 -9.30 4.39 5.58
CA ALA A 101 -8.77 5.75 5.54
C ALA A 101 -9.62 6.68 4.65
N VAL A 102 -10.11 6.18 3.50
CA VAL A 102 -10.99 6.95 2.61
C VAL A 102 -12.33 7.23 3.27
N ILE A 103 -12.93 6.23 3.92
CA ILE A 103 -14.21 6.38 4.62
C ILE A 103 -14.07 7.35 5.80
N ASP A 104 -13.02 7.21 6.60
CA ASP A 104 -12.77 8.08 7.75
C ASP A 104 -12.54 9.54 7.30
N ALA A 105 -11.77 9.75 6.24
CA ALA A 105 -11.57 11.08 5.65
C ALA A 105 -12.89 11.71 5.15
N TYR A 106 -13.78 10.90 4.57
CA TYR A 106 -15.10 11.37 4.14
C TYR A 106 -15.99 11.77 5.31
N ILE A 107 -16.06 10.95 6.36
CA ILE A 107 -16.88 11.20 7.56
C ILE A 107 -16.42 12.47 8.27
N ILE A 108 -15.11 12.62 8.49
CA ILE A 108 -14.53 13.80 9.14
C ILE A 108 -14.73 15.05 8.30
N GLY A 109 -14.59 14.93 6.97
CA GLY A 109 -14.85 16.03 6.05
C GLY A 109 -16.30 16.52 6.11
N LYS A 110 -17.26 15.59 6.23
CA LYS A 110 -18.67 15.90 6.37
C LYS A 110 -19.00 16.55 7.70
N GLU A 111 -18.42 16.08 8.79
CA GLU A 111 -18.59 16.69 10.12
C GLU A 111 -18.08 18.13 10.16
N LYS A 112 -16.96 18.39 9.52
CA LYS A 112 -16.41 19.75 9.41
C LYS A 112 -17.30 20.67 8.60
N GLU A 113 -17.85 20.20 7.49
CA GLU A 113 -18.75 20.95 6.63
C GLU A 113 -20.04 21.36 7.38
N SER A 114 -20.63 20.43 8.18
CA SER A 114 -21.79 20.72 9.02
C SER A 114 -21.51 21.78 10.08
N ARG A 115 -20.33 21.78 10.68
CA ARG A 115 -19.94 22.81 11.66
C ARG A 115 -19.76 24.18 11.05
N ASP A 116 -19.16 24.23 9.86
CA ASP A 116 -18.91 25.49 9.15
C ASP A 116 -20.26 26.13 8.70
N GLU A 117 -21.25 25.33 8.36
CA GLU A 117 -22.60 25.79 8.05
C GLU A 117 -23.34 26.34 9.29
N GLU A 118 -23.15 25.71 10.46
CA GLU A 118 -23.80 26.13 11.70
C GLU A 118 -23.18 27.41 12.30
N THR A 119 -21.91 27.66 12.03
CA THR A 119 -21.17 28.85 12.52
C THR A 119 -21.19 30.02 11.56
N SER A 120 -21.76 29.86 10.37
CA SER A 120 -21.91 30.96 9.41
C SER A 120 -23.19 31.74 9.72
N PRO A 121 -23.15 32.92 10.40
CA PRO A 121 -24.30 33.80 10.49
C PRO A 121 -24.61 34.30 9.07
N LEU A 122 -25.87 34.31 8.74
CA LEU A 122 -26.42 34.91 7.51
C LEU A 122 -25.78 36.26 7.15
#